data_bfe84aac483e09d410f4c184ee7521d0
#
_entry.id   bfe84aac483e09d410f4c184ee7521d0
#
_cell.length_a   1.000
_cell.length_b   1.000
_cell.length_c   1.000
_cell.angle_alpha   90.00
_cell.angle_beta   90.00
_cell.angle_gamma   90.00
#
_symmetry.space_group_name_H-M   'P 1'
#
loop_
_entity.id
_entity.type
_entity.pdbx_description
1 polymer ?
#
loop_
_entity_poly.entity_id
_entity_poly.type
_entity_poly.pdbx_seq_one_letter_code
_entity_poly.pdbx_strand_id
1 'polypeptide(L)'
;QKQSQFSGMSRALVRRETISAYLFLLPSLIFFVTFVVVPMFICLFYSFTKYGLGGIKGFAGLENYIKLFQDPIFHKGFLNTLIIVVVAVPCVTAFSLWVSSAIYKMHSIPRSFFRCVFYLPVVTGSVAITVVWKWILNPYNGILNQVAGTTGFDWLGTQSTALWFIILILFTTSIGQPIVLYVAALGNVDQSLIEAAQVDGATKLQVFWKIKWPQIMPTPLYVLVITTINSFQCFALI
;
A
#
# COMPACT_ATOMS: atom_id res chain seq x y z
N GLN A 1 -2.93 31.90 7.24
CA GLN A 1 -3.20 32.09 8.71
C GLN A 1 -2.02 31.69 9.63
N LYS A 2 -1.11 30.77 9.22
CA LYS A 2 0.05 30.39 10.06
C LYS A 2 1.13 31.47 10.16
N GLN A 3 1.28 32.36 9.20
CA GLN A 3 2.29 33.44 9.25
C GLN A 3 1.94 34.59 10.22
N SER A 4 0.67 34.79 10.55
CA SER A 4 0.25 35.87 11.47
C SER A 4 0.43 35.52 12.95
N GLN A 5 0.55 34.26 13.33
CA GLN A 5 0.80 33.87 14.73
C GLN A 5 2.26 34.04 15.17
N PHE A 6 3.21 34.14 14.24
CA PHE A 6 4.63 34.28 14.56
C PHE A 6 5.11 35.74 14.75
N SER A 7 4.29 36.71 14.39
CA SER A 7 4.70 38.15 14.45
C SER A 7 4.80 38.70 15.86
N GLY A 8 4.34 38.00 16.89
CA GLY A 8 4.39 38.45 18.31
C GLY A 8 5.36 37.69 19.21
N MET A 9 5.97 36.59 18.74
CA MET A 9 6.91 35.81 19.56
C MET A 9 8.32 36.36 19.45
N SER A 10 9.01 36.54 20.60
CA SER A 10 10.43 36.97 20.59
C SER A 10 11.27 35.93 19.86
N ARG A 11 12.29 36.34 19.06
CA ARG A 11 13.21 35.48 18.33
C ARG A 11 13.83 34.39 19.21
N ALA A 12 14.01 34.66 20.51
CA ALA A 12 14.52 33.68 21.48
C ALA A 12 13.54 32.53 21.75
N LEU A 13 12.24 32.79 21.82
CA LEU A 13 11.20 31.76 21.99
C LEU A 13 11.11 30.88 20.77
N VAL A 14 11.07 31.45 19.56
CA VAL A 14 11.06 30.69 18.30
C VAL A 14 12.28 29.77 18.21
N ARG A 15 13.48 30.31 18.54
CA ARG A 15 14.72 29.48 18.53
C ARG A 15 14.66 28.33 19.55
N ARG A 16 14.12 28.57 20.74
CA ARG A 16 13.99 27.55 21.78
C ARG A 16 13.00 26.46 21.35
N GLU A 17 11.87 26.83 20.80
CA GLU A 17 10.88 25.85 20.25
C GLU A 17 11.45 25.04 19.10
N THR A 18 12.18 25.68 18.19
CA THR A 18 12.85 25.01 17.08
C THR A 18 13.88 24.01 17.57
N ILE A 19 14.75 24.37 18.53
CA ILE A 19 15.75 23.47 19.11
C ILE A 19 15.06 22.29 19.81
N SER A 20 14.01 22.56 20.61
CA SER A 20 13.26 21.50 21.26
C SER A 20 12.61 20.56 20.25
N ALA A 21 12.04 21.06 19.17
CA ALA A 21 11.47 20.25 18.11
C ALA A 21 12.54 19.33 17.45
N TYR A 22 13.72 19.85 17.14
CA TYR A 22 14.82 19.03 16.61
C TYR A 22 15.33 17.99 17.61
N LEU A 23 15.42 18.32 18.90
CA LEU A 23 15.79 17.37 19.95
C LEU A 23 14.78 16.20 20.07
N PHE A 24 13.48 16.50 19.97
CA PHE A 24 12.45 15.45 19.95
C PHE A 24 12.49 14.59 18.69
N LEU A 25 12.86 15.15 17.54
CA LEU A 25 13.03 14.40 16.28
C LEU A 25 14.33 13.60 16.22
N LEU A 26 15.35 13.99 16.99
CA LEU A 26 16.71 13.44 16.91
C LEU A 26 16.76 11.91 17.09
N PRO A 27 16.09 11.29 18.07
CA PRO A 27 16.09 9.84 18.20
C PRO A 27 15.55 9.14 16.95
N SER A 28 14.40 9.60 16.45
CA SER A 28 13.79 9.05 15.23
C SER A 28 14.70 9.25 14.01
N LEU A 29 15.34 10.41 13.89
CA LEU A 29 16.27 10.71 12.80
C LEU A 29 17.52 9.83 12.84
N ILE A 30 18.08 9.55 14.02
CA ILE A 30 19.22 8.65 14.18
C ILE A 30 18.85 7.25 13.69
N PHE A 31 17.70 6.70 14.14
CA PHE A 31 17.24 5.39 13.67
C PHE A 31 17.00 5.37 12.17
N PHE A 32 16.35 6.39 11.63
CA PHE A 32 16.10 6.50 10.19
C PHE A 32 17.41 6.54 9.38
N VAL A 33 18.37 7.38 9.79
CA VAL A 33 19.65 7.46 9.09
C VAL A 33 20.41 6.14 9.19
N THR A 34 20.48 5.54 10.38
CA THR A 34 21.26 4.32 10.61
C THR A 34 20.68 3.09 9.89
N PHE A 35 19.37 2.91 9.90
CA PHE A 35 18.74 1.70 9.39
C PHE A 35 18.15 1.82 8.00
N VAL A 36 17.97 3.04 7.48
CA VAL A 36 17.42 3.26 6.13
C VAL A 36 18.48 3.91 5.23
N VAL A 37 18.99 5.09 5.62
CA VAL A 37 19.87 5.89 4.76
C VAL A 37 21.23 5.20 4.57
N VAL A 38 21.86 4.77 5.66
CA VAL A 38 23.19 4.11 5.60
C VAL A 38 23.13 2.82 4.78
N PRO A 39 22.21 1.85 5.01
CA PRO A 39 22.10 0.67 4.17
C PRO A 39 21.80 0.99 2.69
N MET A 40 21.02 2.03 2.40
CA MET A 40 20.75 2.47 1.03
C MET A 40 22.04 2.89 0.32
N PHE A 41 22.91 3.68 0.97
CA PHE A 41 24.20 4.05 0.41
C PHE A 41 25.17 2.86 0.29
N ILE A 42 25.14 1.93 1.25
CA ILE A 42 25.92 0.69 1.19
C ILE A 42 25.47 -0.16 0.00
N CYS A 43 24.16 -0.34 -0.21
CA CYS A 43 23.64 -1.04 -1.38
C CYS A 43 24.08 -0.37 -2.70
N LEU A 44 23.99 0.97 -2.75
CA LEU A 44 24.44 1.73 -3.91
C LEU A 44 25.94 1.52 -4.17
N PHE A 45 26.78 1.54 -3.14
CA PHE A 45 28.20 1.26 -3.26
C PHE A 45 28.45 -0.16 -3.77
N TYR A 46 27.80 -1.17 -3.20
CA TYR A 46 27.94 -2.56 -3.63
C TYR A 46 27.46 -2.81 -5.06
N SER A 47 26.50 -2.04 -5.55
CA SER A 47 26.04 -2.17 -6.94
C SER A 47 27.12 -1.89 -7.98
N PHE A 48 28.16 -1.10 -7.62
CA PHE A 48 29.33 -0.82 -8.46
C PHE A 48 30.52 -1.75 -8.21
N THR A 49 30.37 -2.76 -7.35
CA THR A 49 31.46 -3.67 -6.98
C THR A 49 31.19 -5.10 -7.43
N LYS A 50 32.25 -5.89 -7.66
CA LYS A 50 32.17 -7.34 -7.83
C LYS A 50 32.18 -7.97 -6.45
N TYR A 51 31.00 -8.35 -5.96
CA TYR A 51 30.81 -8.97 -4.66
C TYR A 51 30.66 -10.49 -4.80
N GLY A 52 31.28 -11.26 -3.93
CA GLY A 52 31.22 -12.73 -3.92
C GLY A 52 31.37 -13.30 -2.51
N LEU A 53 31.38 -14.63 -2.37
CA LEU A 53 31.49 -15.34 -1.09
C LEU A 53 32.68 -14.92 -0.19
N GLY A 54 33.72 -14.31 -0.77
CA GLY A 54 34.88 -13.77 -0.04
C GLY A 54 34.85 -12.25 0.16
N GLY A 55 33.71 -11.58 -0.08
CA GLY A 55 33.60 -10.11 0.02
C GLY A 55 33.83 -9.39 -1.31
N ILE A 56 34.31 -8.15 -1.27
CA ILE A 56 34.55 -7.30 -2.44
C ILE A 56 35.78 -7.82 -3.18
N LYS A 57 35.60 -8.26 -4.42
CA LYS A 57 36.69 -8.75 -5.30
C LYS A 57 37.29 -7.66 -6.20
N GLY A 58 36.61 -6.51 -6.32
CA GLY A 58 37.04 -5.40 -7.13
C GLY A 58 35.92 -4.45 -7.54
N PHE A 59 36.28 -3.40 -8.26
CA PHE A 59 35.34 -2.45 -8.81
C PHE A 59 34.75 -2.97 -10.13
N ALA A 60 33.43 -2.99 -10.25
CA ALA A 60 32.73 -3.46 -11.45
C ALA A 60 32.25 -2.32 -12.37
N GLY A 61 32.28 -1.08 -11.88
CA GLY A 61 31.65 0.02 -12.62
C GLY A 61 30.17 -0.28 -12.95
N LEU A 62 29.79 -0.13 -14.19
CA LEU A 62 28.42 -0.38 -14.69
C LEU A 62 28.18 -1.83 -15.17
N GLU A 63 29.16 -2.73 -15.03
CA GLU A 63 29.06 -4.12 -15.54
C GLU A 63 27.84 -4.86 -14.97
N ASN A 64 27.55 -4.68 -13.67
CA ASN A 64 26.40 -5.30 -13.02
C ASN A 64 25.07 -4.82 -13.62
N TYR A 65 24.97 -3.55 -13.94
CA TYR A 65 23.77 -2.96 -14.56
C TYR A 65 23.58 -3.46 -16.00
N ILE A 66 24.67 -3.53 -16.77
CA ILE A 66 24.63 -4.05 -18.15
C ILE A 66 24.16 -5.51 -18.14
N LYS A 67 24.71 -6.35 -17.25
CA LYS A 67 24.26 -7.75 -17.08
C LYS A 67 22.78 -7.83 -16.68
N LEU A 68 22.34 -6.99 -15.76
CA LEU A 68 20.95 -6.95 -15.30
C LEU A 68 19.99 -6.63 -16.45
N PHE A 69 20.32 -5.63 -17.28
CA PHE A 69 19.50 -5.25 -18.43
C PHE A 69 19.57 -6.26 -19.61
N GLN A 70 20.51 -7.18 -19.59
CA GLN A 70 20.59 -8.28 -20.57
C GLN A 70 19.93 -9.57 -20.06
N ASP A 71 19.56 -9.64 -18.78
CA ASP A 71 19.00 -10.84 -18.18
C ASP A 71 17.49 -10.98 -18.50
N PRO A 72 17.10 -12.04 -19.24
CA PRO A 72 15.68 -12.31 -19.55
C PRO A 72 14.82 -12.53 -18.29
N ILE A 73 15.41 -13.08 -17.22
CA ILE A 73 14.72 -13.32 -15.95
C ILE A 73 14.35 -12.00 -15.29
N PHE A 74 15.27 -11.04 -15.30
CA PHE A 74 15.02 -9.70 -14.80
C PHE A 74 13.87 -9.02 -15.56
N HIS A 75 13.88 -9.06 -16.90
CA HIS A 75 12.82 -8.46 -17.71
C HIS A 75 11.45 -9.09 -17.41
N LYS A 76 11.40 -10.41 -17.32
CA LYS A 76 10.17 -11.11 -16.97
C LYS A 76 9.67 -10.75 -15.57
N GLY A 77 10.56 -10.72 -14.57
CA GLY A 77 10.24 -10.32 -13.20
C GLY A 77 9.74 -8.87 -13.13
N PHE A 78 10.41 -7.97 -13.84
CA PHE A 78 10.02 -6.56 -13.91
C PHE A 78 8.63 -6.36 -14.54
N LEU A 79 8.37 -7.04 -15.67
CA LEU A 79 7.06 -7.01 -16.33
C LEU A 79 5.95 -7.58 -15.45
N ASN A 80 6.20 -8.71 -14.77
CA ASN A 80 5.23 -9.28 -13.83
C ASN A 80 4.92 -8.30 -12.70
N THR A 81 5.93 -7.67 -12.11
CA THR A 81 5.74 -6.66 -11.07
C THR A 81 4.95 -5.47 -11.59
N LEU A 82 5.24 -5.00 -12.81
CA LEU A 82 4.49 -3.91 -13.43
C LEU A 82 3.01 -4.28 -13.63
N ILE A 83 2.72 -5.50 -14.10
CA ILE A 83 1.35 -6.00 -14.25
C ILE A 83 0.64 -6.06 -12.89
N ILE A 84 1.31 -6.56 -11.84
CA ILE A 84 0.77 -6.58 -10.49
C ILE A 84 0.38 -5.16 -10.05
N VAL A 85 1.27 -4.19 -10.20
CA VAL A 85 1.01 -2.79 -9.81
C VAL A 85 -0.15 -2.20 -10.60
N VAL A 86 -0.13 -2.31 -11.94
CA VAL A 86 -1.16 -1.73 -12.82
C VAL A 86 -2.53 -2.33 -12.58
N VAL A 87 -2.63 -3.60 -12.19
CA VAL A 87 -3.91 -4.26 -11.93
C VAL A 87 -4.32 -4.13 -10.46
N ALA A 88 -3.44 -4.47 -9.53
CA ALA A 88 -3.80 -4.52 -8.11
C ALA A 88 -4.11 -3.12 -7.53
N VAL A 89 -3.31 -2.10 -7.86
CA VAL A 89 -3.46 -0.77 -7.26
C VAL A 89 -4.81 -0.11 -7.60
N PRO A 90 -5.24 -0.05 -8.88
CA PRO A 90 -6.57 0.46 -9.22
C PRO A 90 -7.71 -0.39 -8.63
N CYS A 91 -7.57 -1.73 -8.65
CA CYS A 91 -8.58 -2.63 -8.09
C CYS A 91 -8.75 -2.43 -6.58
N VAL A 92 -7.65 -2.38 -5.81
CA VAL A 92 -7.67 -2.12 -4.36
C VAL A 92 -8.29 -0.75 -4.07
N THR A 93 -7.86 0.29 -4.78
CA THR A 93 -8.33 1.66 -4.59
C THR A 93 -9.83 1.79 -4.88
N ALA A 94 -10.27 1.29 -6.05
CA ALA A 94 -11.66 1.39 -6.48
C ALA A 94 -12.58 0.55 -5.59
N PHE A 95 -12.22 -0.69 -5.29
CA PHE A 95 -13.00 -1.57 -4.43
C PHE A 95 -13.12 -1.03 -3.01
N SER A 96 -12.01 -0.59 -2.42
CA SER A 96 -12.01 -0.01 -1.07
C SER A 96 -12.86 1.24 -0.97
N LEU A 97 -12.82 2.11 -1.99
CA LEU A 97 -13.66 3.30 -2.05
C LEU A 97 -15.14 2.93 -2.20
N TRP A 98 -15.45 1.94 -3.05
CA TRP A 98 -16.82 1.46 -3.24
C TRP A 98 -17.40 0.88 -1.94
N VAL A 99 -16.68 -0.04 -1.28
CA VAL A 99 -17.08 -0.62 0.01
C VAL A 99 -17.27 0.48 1.06
N SER A 100 -16.30 1.40 1.17
CA SER A 100 -16.35 2.49 2.14
C SER A 100 -17.56 3.41 1.92
N SER A 101 -17.88 3.69 0.65
CA SER A 101 -19.06 4.49 0.28
C SER A 101 -20.38 3.81 0.68
N ALA A 102 -20.41 2.48 0.70
CA ALA A 102 -21.55 1.71 1.14
C ALA A 102 -21.71 1.70 2.67
N ILE A 103 -20.59 1.56 3.40
CA ILE A 103 -20.64 1.31 4.85
C ILE A 103 -20.52 2.56 5.72
N TYR A 104 -19.99 3.70 5.22
CA TYR A 104 -19.71 4.87 6.06
C TYR A 104 -20.98 5.49 6.70
N LYS A 105 -22.15 5.35 6.06
CA LYS A 105 -23.46 5.82 6.57
C LYS A 105 -24.17 4.82 7.46
N MET A 106 -23.67 3.59 7.59
CA MET A 106 -24.29 2.58 8.44
C MET A 106 -24.19 2.96 9.91
N HIS A 107 -25.09 2.41 10.74
CA HIS A 107 -24.98 2.49 12.20
C HIS A 107 -23.61 2.00 12.69
N SER A 108 -23.21 2.41 13.88
CA SER A 108 -21.88 2.14 14.44
C SER A 108 -21.55 0.64 14.50
N ILE A 109 -22.50 -0.20 14.89
CA ILE A 109 -22.27 -1.66 15.05
C ILE A 109 -21.96 -2.34 13.72
N PRO A 110 -22.83 -2.34 12.68
CA PRO A 110 -22.55 -3.00 11.41
C PRO A 110 -21.33 -2.37 10.71
N ARG A 111 -21.16 -1.06 10.78
CA ARG A 111 -19.96 -0.38 10.23
C ARG A 111 -18.67 -0.89 10.87
N SER A 112 -18.66 -1.05 12.19
CA SER A 112 -17.49 -1.58 12.91
C SER A 112 -17.25 -3.05 12.57
N PHE A 113 -18.29 -3.85 12.43
CA PHE A 113 -18.20 -5.24 12.02
C PHE A 113 -17.54 -5.38 10.64
N PHE A 114 -18.04 -4.68 9.63
CA PHE A 114 -17.43 -4.73 8.28
C PHE A 114 -15.98 -4.24 8.28
N ARG A 115 -15.68 -3.16 8.99
CA ARG A 115 -14.29 -2.68 9.13
C ARG A 115 -13.40 -3.75 9.76
N CYS A 116 -13.86 -4.44 10.79
CA CYS A 116 -13.12 -5.50 11.45
C CYS A 116 -12.86 -6.67 10.48
N VAL A 117 -13.89 -7.14 9.77
CA VAL A 117 -13.77 -8.25 8.80
C VAL A 117 -12.75 -7.93 7.70
N PHE A 118 -12.83 -6.75 7.08
CA PHE A 118 -11.89 -6.37 6.04
C PHE A 118 -10.47 -6.06 6.58
N TYR A 119 -10.35 -5.65 7.84
CA TYR A 119 -9.07 -5.34 8.45
C TYR A 119 -8.36 -6.58 9.04
N LEU A 120 -9.10 -7.68 9.23
CA LEU A 120 -8.56 -8.92 9.79
C LEU A 120 -7.29 -9.42 9.05
N PRO A 121 -7.25 -9.47 7.70
CA PRO A 121 -6.05 -9.88 6.98
C PRO A 121 -4.85 -8.95 7.24
N VAL A 122 -5.06 -7.66 7.46
CA VAL A 122 -3.98 -6.69 7.73
C VAL A 122 -3.30 -6.96 9.08
N VAL A 123 -4.08 -7.35 10.09
CA VAL A 123 -3.56 -7.68 11.44
C VAL A 123 -2.92 -9.05 11.46
N THR A 124 -3.38 -9.96 10.60
CA THR A 124 -2.81 -11.29 10.47
C THR A 124 -1.47 -11.20 9.76
N GLY A 125 -0.40 -11.69 10.36
CA GLY A 125 0.93 -11.64 9.77
C GLY A 125 0.99 -12.27 8.38
N SER A 126 1.81 -11.70 7.49
CA SER A 126 1.94 -12.13 6.08
C SER A 126 2.21 -13.62 5.92
N VAL A 127 3.02 -14.21 6.80
CA VAL A 127 3.33 -15.65 6.80
C VAL A 127 2.07 -16.49 7.02
N ALA A 128 1.25 -16.13 8.00
CA ALA A 128 0.01 -16.86 8.29
C ALA A 128 -0.97 -16.81 7.12
N ILE A 129 -1.13 -15.64 6.52
CA ILE A 129 -1.96 -15.45 5.31
C ILE A 129 -1.44 -16.30 4.14
N THR A 130 -0.13 -16.30 3.91
CA THR A 130 0.49 -17.11 2.86
C THR A 130 0.21 -18.61 3.08
N VAL A 131 0.30 -19.10 4.32
CA VAL A 131 -0.04 -20.50 4.64
C VAL A 131 -1.51 -20.78 4.36
N VAL A 132 -2.43 -19.91 4.76
CA VAL A 132 -3.88 -20.07 4.46
C VAL A 132 -4.13 -20.14 2.97
N TRP A 133 -3.56 -19.23 2.19
CA TRP A 133 -3.72 -19.25 0.73
C TRP A 133 -3.09 -20.49 0.08
N LYS A 134 -1.92 -20.96 0.56
CA LYS A 134 -1.33 -22.23 0.11
C LYS A 134 -2.25 -23.42 0.37
N TRP A 135 -2.97 -23.42 1.50
CA TRP A 135 -3.97 -24.46 1.78
C TRP A 135 -5.20 -24.36 0.86
N ILE A 136 -5.73 -23.17 0.63
CA ILE A 136 -6.87 -22.93 -0.27
C ILE A 136 -6.54 -23.37 -1.70
N LEU A 137 -5.31 -23.07 -2.16
CA LEU A 137 -4.83 -23.32 -3.52
C LEU A 137 -4.11 -24.68 -3.68
N ASN A 138 -4.12 -25.52 -2.65
CA ASN A 138 -3.43 -26.81 -2.70
C ASN A 138 -3.94 -27.67 -3.86
N PRO A 139 -3.05 -28.28 -4.69
CA PRO A 139 -3.44 -29.06 -5.86
C PRO A 139 -4.37 -30.26 -5.55
N TYR A 140 -4.16 -30.93 -4.43
CA TYR A 140 -4.88 -32.17 -4.11
C TYR A 140 -6.07 -31.96 -3.17
N ASN A 141 -5.86 -31.21 -2.08
CA ASN A 141 -6.84 -31.06 -1.01
C ASN A 141 -7.37 -29.62 -0.87
N GLY A 142 -6.98 -28.70 -1.78
CA GLY A 142 -7.39 -27.30 -1.72
C GLY A 142 -8.88 -27.10 -1.99
N ILE A 143 -9.48 -26.21 -1.21
CA ILE A 143 -10.90 -25.88 -1.32
C ILE A 143 -11.25 -25.41 -2.75
N LEU A 144 -10.36 -24.63 -3.37
CA LEU A 144 -10.60 -24.12 -4.72
C LEU A 144 -10.68 -25.26 -5.76
N ASN A 145 -9.79 -26.25 -5.69
CA ASN A 145 -9.81 -27.40 -6.58
C ASN A 145 -11.03 -28.30 -6.34
N GLN A 146 -11.48 -28.45 -5.10
CA GLN A 146 -12.69 -29.20 -4.79
C GLN A 146 -13.95 -28.54 -5.37
N VAL A 147 -14.06 -27.21 -5.23
CA VAL A 147 -15.19 -26.44 -5.76
C VAL A 147 -15.16 -26.36 -7.31
N ALA A 148 -13.97 -26.20 -7.89
CA ALA A 148 -13.79 -26.10 -9.33
C ALA A 148 -13.82 -27.47 -10.06
N GLY A 149 -13.76 -28.57 -9.32
CA GLY A 149 -13.69 -29.91 -9.90
C GLY A 149 -12.37 -30.22 -10.65
N THR A 150 -11.29 -29.50 -10.32
CA THR A 150 -9.99 -29.55 -10.98
C THR A 150 -8.91 -30.17 -10.09
N THR A 151 -9.17 -31.36 -9.57
CA THR A 151 -8.22 -32.07 -8.67
C THR A 151 -6.86 -32.28 -9.36
N GLY A 152 -5.78 -31.88 -8.66
CA GLY A 152 -4.41 -31.97 -9.17
C GLY A 152 -3.91 -30.73 -9.93
N PHE A 153 -4.76 -29.73 -10.14
CA PHE A 153 -4.31 -28.50 -10.81
C PHE A 153 -3.54 -27.59 -9.86
N ASP A 154 -2.31 -27.24 -10.24
CA ASP A 154 -1.46 -26.34 -9.45
C ASP A 154 -1.62 -24.88 -9.92
N TRP A 155 -2.42 -24.11 -9.18
CA TRP A 155 -2.73 -22.71 -9.46
C TRP A 155 -1.52 -21.80 -9.34
N LEU A 156 -0.60 -22.07 -8.42
CA LEU A 156 0.60 -21.28 -8.18
C LEU A 156 1.80 -21.77 -8.99
N GLY A 157 1.87 -23.06 -9.32
CA GLY A 157 2.93 -23.63 -10.16
C GLY A 157 2.71 -23.42 -11.65
N THR A 158 1.47 -23.14 -12.07
CA THR A 158 1.16 -22.93 -13.49
C THR A 158 1.41 -21.48 -13.89
N GLN A 159 2.29 -21.25 -14.87
CA GLN A 159 2.75 -19.92 -15.29
C GLN A 159 1.60 -18.96 -15.70
N SER A 160 0.54 -19.47 -16.29
CA SER A 160 -0.61 -18.67 -16.76
C SER A 160 -1.51 -18.18 -15.62
N THR A 161 -1.55 -18.90 -14.50
CA THR A 161 -2.47 -18.63 -13.38
C THR A 161 -1.77 -18.01 -12.18
N ALA A 162 -0.50 -18.34 -11.93
CA ALA A 162 0.25 -17.91 -10.76
C ALA A 162 0.19 -16.40 -10.53
N LEU A 163 0.40 -15.60 -11.58
CA LEU A 163 0.39 -14.13 -11.48
C LEU A 163 -0.97 -13.60 -11.01
N TRP A 164 -2.07 -14.15 -11.51
CA TRP A 164 -3.43 -13.72 -11.15
C TRP A 164 -3.78 -14.08 -9.71
N PHE A 165 -3.32 -15.24 -9.23
CA PHE A 165 -3.51 -15.62 -7.83
C PHE A 165 -2.66 -14.79 -6.88
N ILE A 166 -1.45 -14.41 -7.27
CA ILE A 166 -0.64 -13.46 -6.51
C ILE A 166 -1.36 -12.09 -6.42
N ILE A 167 -1.92 -11.60 -7.53
CA ILE A 167 -2.72 -10.37 -7.53
C ILE A 167 -3.94 -10.49 -6.61
N LEU A 168 -4.64 -11.64 -6.63
CA LEU A 168 -5.80 -11.90 -5.77
C LEU A 168 -5.40 -11.91 -4.28
N ILE A 169 -4.31 -12.55 -3.93
CA ILE A 169 -3.78 -12.59 -2.56
C ILE A 169 -3.44 -11.17 -2.10
N LEU A 170 -2.68 -10.44 -2.92
CA LEU A 170 -2.32 -9.05 -2.65
C LEU A 170 -3.56 -8.16 -2.48
N PHE A 171 -4.55 -8.30 -3.35
CA PHE A 171 -5.81 -7.59 -3.28
C PHE A 171 -6.49 -7.83 -1.94
N THR A 172 -6.71 -9.09 -1.55
CA THR A 172 -7.41 -9.44 -0.30
C THR A 172 -6.68 -8.98 0.96
N THR A 173 -5.35 -8.94 0.94
CA THR A 173 -4.53 -8.48 2.07
C THR A 173 -4.41 -6.96 2.13
N SER A 174 -4.56 -6.26 1.02
CA SER A 174 -4.30 -4.82 0.92
C SER A 174 -5.56 -3.94 1.06
N ILE A 175 -6.78 -4.48 0.94
CA ILE A 175 -8.02 -3.68 0.94
C ILE A 175 -8.39 -3.12 2.32
N GLY A 176 -7.99 -3.77 3.40
CA GLY A 176 -8.47 -3.46 4.75
C GLY A 176 -8.09 -2.06 5.23
N GLN A 177 -6.82 -1.69 5.12
CA GLN A 177 -6.35 -0.37 5.53
C GLN A 177 -6.99 0.77 4.71
N PRO A 178 -7.05 0.73 3.37
CA PRO A 178 -7.76 1.72 2.58
C PRO A 178 -9.23 1.86 2.94
N ILE A 179 -9.95 0.78 3.22
CA ILE A 179 -11.36 0.83 3.63
C ILE A 179 -11.52 1.67 4.91
N VAL A 180 -10.67 1.44 5.91
CA VAL A 180 -10.72 2.19 7.17
C VAL A 180 -10.44 3.68 6.94
N LEU A 181 -9.44 3.99 6.12
CA LEU A 181 -9.08 5.38 5.78
C LEU A 181 -10.19 6.09 5.01
N TYR A 182 -10.78 5.44 4.00
CA TYR A 182 -11.88 6.02 3.23
C TYR A 182 -13.16 6.21 4.07
N VAL A 183 -13.49 5.28 4.97
CA VAL A 183 -14.62 5.44 5.89
C VAL A 183 -14.41 6.65 6.79
N ALA A 184 -13.20 6.86 7.31
CA ALA A 184 -12.87 8.03 8.10
C ALA A 184 -12.94 9.32 7.28
N ALA A 185 -12.34 9.33 6.08
CA ALA A 185 -12.35 10.49 5.19
C ALA A 185 -13.78 10.89 4.77
N LEU A 186 -14.61 9.91 4.38
CA LEU A 186 -15.99 10.14 4.01
C LEU A 186 -16.87 10.61 5.20
N GLY A 187 -16.53 10.17 6.42
CA GLY A 187 -17.19 10.61 7.65
C GLY A 187 -16.85 12.04 8.06
N ASN A 188 -15.72 12.57 7.61
CA ASN A 188 -15.27 13.94 7.88
C ASN A 188 -15.76 14.98 6.84
N VAL A 189 -16.46 14.53 5.78
CA VAL A 189 -17.06 15.44 4.81
C VAL A 189 -18.16 16.25 5.48
N ASP A 190 -18.16 17.56 5.26
CA ASP A 190 -19.14 18.46 5.85
C ASP A 190 -20.56 18.08 5.37
N GLN A 191 -21.38 17.67 6.34
CA GLN A 191 -22.74 17.23 6.09
C GLN A 191 -23.65 18.37 5.61
N SER A 192 -23.37 19.60 6.04
CA SER A 192 -24.15 20.79 5.63
C SER A 192 -24.05 21.05 4.12
N LEU A 193 -22.88 20.81 3.52
CA LEU A 193 -22.70 20.93 2.06
C LEU A 193 -23.48 19.86 1.30
N ILE A 194 -23.56 18.66 1.86
CA ILE A 194 -24.33 17.56 1.26
C ILE A 194 -25.81 17.87 1.31
N GLU A 195 -26.32 18.38 2.45
CA GLU A 195 -27.72 18.74 2.64
C GLU A 195 -28.13 19.91 1.75
N ALA A 196 -27.31 20.97 1.67
CA ALA A 196 -27.55 22.10 0.78
C ALA A 196 -27.66 21.64 -0.70
N ALA A 197 -26.71 20.80 -1.16
CA ALA A 197 -26.76 20.28 -2.52
C ALA A 197 -27.98 19.40 -2.79
N GLN A 198 -28.49 18.67 -1.78
CA GLN A 198 -29.71 17.88 -1.92
C GLN A 198 -30.95 18.76 -2.02
N VAL A 199 -31.00 19.88 -1.30
CA VAL A 199 -32.07 20.90 -1.42
C VAL A 199 -32.02 21.53 -2.82
N ASP A 200 -30.85 21.75 -3.38
CA ASP A 200 -30.66 22.24 -4.76
C ASP A 200 -30.95 21.18 -5.84
N GLY A 201 -31.43 19.99 -5.46
CA GLY A 201 -31.80 18.92 -6.39
C GLY A 201 -30.66 18.11 -6.97
N ALA A 202 -29.44 18.17 -6.36
CA ALA A 202 -28.31 17.40 -6.83
C ALA A 202 -28.52 15.88 -6.63
N THR A 203 -28.22 15.10 -7.67
CA THR A 203 -28.25 13.63 -7.60
C THR A 203 -27.15 13.09 -6.70
N LYS A 204 -27.31 11.86 -6.19
CA LYS A 204 -26.27 11.19 -5.35
C LYS A 204 -24.90 11.13 -6.03
N LEU A 205 -24.88 10.97 -7.35
CA LEU A 205 -23.65 10.92 -8.14
C LEU A 205 -22.98 12.30 -8.24
N GLN A 206 -23.79 13.35 -8.42
CA GLN A 206 -23.29 14.74 -8.42
C GLN A 206 -22.72 15.13 -7.06
N VAL A 207 -23.40 14.79 -5.96
CA VAL A 207 -22.92 14.99 -4.60
C VAL A 207 -21.59 14.25 -4.39
N PHE A 208 -21.48 13.00 -4.88
CA PHE A 208 -20.23 12.24 -4.76
C PHE A 208 -19.07 12.92 -5.50
N TRP A 209 -19.22 13.21 -6.80
CA TRP A 209 -18.13 13.72 -7.63
C TRP A 209 -17.80 15.19 -7.39
N LYS A 210 -18.81 16.04 -7.08
CA LYS A 210 -18.61 17.49 -6.94
C LYS A 210 -18.33 17.93 -5.50
N ILE A 211 -18.75 17.16 -4.49
CA ILE A 211 -18.61 17.56 -3.08
C ILE A 211 -17.70 16.62 -2.33
N LYS A 212 -18.01 15.30 -2.31
CA LYS A 212 -17.24 14.35 -1.50
C LYS A 212 -15.85 14.09 -2.08
N TRP A 213 -15.77 13.76 -3.37
CA TRP A 213 -14.52 13.41 -4.02
C TRP A 213 -13.42 14.47 -3.88
N PRO A 214 -13.65 15.77 -4.14
CA PRO A 214 -12.63 16.79 -3.92
C PRO A 214 -12.16 16.91 -2.47
N GLN A 215 -13.08 16.74 -1.50
CA GLN A 215 -12.74 16.84 -0.08
C GLN A 215 -11.92 15.64 0.42
N ILE A 216 -12.17 14.44 -0.11
CA ILE A 216 -11.42 13.25 0.28
C ILE A 216 -10.16 13.03 -0.57
N MET A 217 -9.90 13.82 -1.60
CA MET A 217 -8.83 13.63 -2.60
C MET A 217 -7.44 13.30 -2.02
N PRO A 218 -7.02 13.87 -0.88
CA PRO A 218 -5.75 13.48 -0.25
C PRO A 218 -5.69 12.00 0.14
N THR A 219 -6.82 11.40 0.53
CA THR A 219 -6.88 9.98 0.95
C THR A 219 -6.67 9.01 -0.22
N PRO A 220 -7.37 9.11 -1.37
CA PRO A 220 -7.05 8.32 -2.56
C PRO A 220 -5.60 8.43 -3.01
N LEU A 221 -5.03 9.63 -3.01
CA LEU A 221 -3.62 9.81 -3.37
C LEU A 221 -2.69 9.06 -2.42
N TYR A 222 -2.92 9.17 -1.11
CA TYR A 222 -2.18 8.42 -0.11
C TYR A 222 -2.31 6.90 -0.34
N VAL A 223 -3.53 6.41 -0.54
CA VAL A 223 -3.81 4.98 -0.77
C VAL A 223 -3.09 4.50 -2.04
N LEU A 224 -3.15 5.25 -3.14
CA LEU A 224 -2.44 4.92 -4.38
C LEU A 224 -0.94 4.78 -4.15
N VAL A 225 -0.32 5.74 -3.49
CA VAL A 225 1.13 5.73 -3.23
C VAL A 225 1.52 4.54 -2.36
N ILE A 226 0.84 4.35 -1.22
CA ILE A 226 1.17 3.26 -0.28
C ILE A 226 0.91 1.89 -0.91
N THR A 227 -0.21 1.71 -1.62
CA THR A 227 -0.51 0.43 -2.29
C THR A 227 0.51 0.15 -3.40
N THR A 228 0.95 1.17 -4.12
CA THR A 228 2.02 1.02 -5.13
C THR A 228 3.32 0.56 -4.48
N ILE A 229 3.77 1.21 -3.40
CA ILE A 229 4.98 0.82 -2.66
C ILE A 229 4.87 -0.64 -2.17
N ASN A 230 3.74 -1.01 -1.54
CA ASN A 230 3.51 -2.36 -1.05
C ASN A 230 3.49 -3.40 -2.18
N SER A 231 2.93 -3.03 -3.36
CA SER A 231 2.92 -3.92 -4.52
C SER A 231 4.32 -4.20 -5.09
N PHE A 232 5.22 -3.21 -5.06
CA PHE A 232 6.63 -3.43 -5.40
C PHE A 232 7.38 -4.27 -4.36
N GLN A 233 6.92 -4.29 -3.11
CA GLN A 233 7.53 -5.02 -2.00
C GLN A 233 6.90 -6.40 -1.75
N CYS A 234 6.06 -6.91 -2.66
CA CYS A 234 5.29 -8.14 -2.44
C CYS A 234 6.10 -9.44 -2.51
N PHE A 235 7.43 -9.37 -2.56
CA PHE A 235 8.32 -10.54 -2.64
C PHE A 235 8.08 -11.58 -1.52
N ALA A 236 7.57 -11.16 -0.36
CA ALA A 236 7.25 -12.06 0.75
C ALA A 236 6.01 -12.97 0.50
N LEU A 237 5.26 -12.72 -0.58
CA LEU A 237 4.07 -13.49 -0.97
C LEU A 237 4.37 -14.49 -2.10
N ILE A 238 5.55 -14.42 -2.70
CA ILE A 238 6.03 -15.27 -3.78
C ILE A 238 6.92 -16.37 -3.22
#